data_955a69efb32bfeeda3d4c51e78764f9b
#
_entry.id   955a69efb32bfeeda3d4c51e78764f9b
#
_cell.length_a   1.000
_cell.length_b   1.000
_cell.length_c   1.000
_cell.angle_alpha   90.00
_cell.angle_beta   90.00
_cell.angle_gamma   90.00
#
_symmetry.space_group_name_H-M   'P 1'
#
loop_
_entity.id
_entity.type
_entity.pdbx_description
1 polymer ?
#
loop_
_entity_poly.entity_id
_entity_poly.type
_entity_poly.pdbx_seq_one_letter_code
_entity_poly.pdbx_strand_id
1 'polypeptide(L)'
;MCKYTVDQIATGLKIKETRKKRKITVAQICDHLGLFSEQAVYKWQRGESLPTIDNLVALSELFEVTMDELVQRRRIEDEYQR
;
A
#
# COMPACT_ATOMS: atom_id res chain seq x y z
N MET A 1 -17.44 -15.04 9.15
CA MET A 1 -16.83 -15.05 7.82
C MET A 1 -16.45 -13.63 7.39
N CYS A 2 -15.26 -13.47 6.90
CA CYS A 2 -14.79 -12.16 6.47
C CYS A 2 -15.39 -11.80 5.11
N LYS A 3 -16.01 -10.64 5.04
CA LYS A 3 -16.64 -10.19 3.80
C LYS A 3 -15.79 -9.23 2.99
N TYR A 4 -14.67 -8.86 3.54
CA TYR A 4 -13.76 -7.90 2.89
C TYR A 4 -12.34 -8.42 2.93
N THR A 5 -11.58 -8.03 1.96
CA THR A 5 -10.16 -8.33 1.92
C THR A 5 -9.44 -7.08 1.43
N VAL A 6 -8.13 -7.08 1.58
CA VAL A 6 -7.33 -5.99 1.05
C VAL A 6 -7.33 -6.07 -0.47
N ASP A 7 -7.60 -4.95 -1.11
CA ASP A 7 -7.47 -4.84 -2.55
C ASP A 7 -6.03 -4.46 -2.84
N GLN A 8 -5.24 -5.44 -3.24
CA GLN A 8 -3.81 -5.28 -3.39
C GLN A 8 -3.46 -4.28 -4.49
N ILE A 9 -4.20 -4.34 -5.59
CA ILE A 9 -3.95 -3.43 -6.71
C ILE A 9 -4.36 -2.01 -6.34
N ALA A 10 -5.54 -1.85 -5.75
CA ALA A 10 -6.01 -0.51 -5.36
C ALA A 10 -5.12 0.10 -4.29
N THR A 11 -4.64 -0.73 -3.35
CA THR A 11 -3.72 -0.25 -2.31
C THR A 11 -2.41 0.23 -2.94
N GLY A 12 -1.90 -0.52 -3.91
CA GLY A 12 -0.68 -0.10 -4.60
C GLY A 12 -0.85 1.21 -5.34
N LEU A 13 -1.99 1.38 -6.00
CA LEU A 13 -2.29 2.64 -6.68
C LEU A 13 -2.40 3.78 -5.67
N LYS A 14 -3.00 3.52 -4.53
CA LYS A 14 -3.14 4.55 -3.50
C LYS A 14 -1.78 4.98 -2.96
N ILE A 15 -0.89 4.03 -2.76
CA ILE A 15 0.49 4.33 -2.34
C ILE A 15 1.16 5.22 -3.39
N LYS A 16 1.04 4.85 -4.65
CA LYS A 16 1.65 5.62 -5.73
C LYS A 16 1.06 7.01 -5.82
N GLU A 17 -0.26 7.13 -5.77
CA GLU A 17 -0.94 8.42 -5.85
C GLU A 17 -0.55 9.32 -4.70
N THR A 18 -0.53 8.77 -3.48
CA THR A 18 -0.21 9.54 -2.30
C THR A 18 1.24 10.00 -2.35
N ARG A 19 2.15 9.11 -2.77
CA ARG A 19 3.55 9.45 -2.95
C ARG A 19 3.71 10.64 -3.89
N LYS A 20 3.06 10.57 -5.05
CA LYS A 20 3.18 11.63 -6.05
C LYS A 20 2.55 12.93 -5.56
N LYS A 21 1.42 12.85 -4.89
CA LYS A 21 0.74 14.01 -4.35
C LYS A 21 1.61 14.72 -3.33
N ARG A 22 2.34 13.96 -2.52
CA ARG A 22 3.24 14.52 -1.51
C ARG A 22 4.62 14.82 -2.08
N LYS A 23 4.84 14.54 -3.37
CA LYS A 23 6.11 14.80 -4.05
C LYS A 23 7.28 14.07 -3.40
N ILE A 24 7.03 12.82 -3.03
CA ILE A 24 8.03 11.97 -2.41
C ILE A 24 8.49 10.96 -3.45
N THR A 25 9.80 10.79 -3.58
CA THR A 25 10.37 9.85 -4.54
C THR A 25 10.42 8.45 -3.95
N VAL A 26 10.54 7.46 -4.83
CA VAL A 26 10.71 6.08 -4.38
C VAL A 26 12.01 5.95 -3.57
N ALA A 27 13.05 6.66 -3.98
CA ALA A 27 14.32 6.65 -3.24
C ALA A 27 14.13 7.16 -1.81
N GLN A 28 13.33 8.21 -1.65
CA GLN A 28 13.05 8.73 -0.31
C GLN A 28 12.28 7.73 0.54
N ILE A 29 11.38 6.98 -0.07
CA ILE A 29 10.68 5.92 0.65
C ILE A 29 11.67 4.88 1.12
N CYS A 30 12.55 4.44 0.23
CA CYS A 30 13.55 3.42 0.60
C CYS A 30 14.44 3.90 1.73
N ASP A 31 14.86 5.14 1.66
CA ASP A 31 15.71 5.72 2.70
C ASP A 31 14.98 5.75 4.04
N HIS A 32 13.73 6.18 4.03
CA HIS A 32 12.95 6.30 5.25
C HIS A 32 12.64 4.93 5.87
N LEU A 33 12.36 3.95 5.02
CA LEU A 33 11.98 2.62 5.48
C LEU A 33 13.18 1.69 5.69
N GLY A 34 14.38 2.11 5.31
CA GLY A 34 15.55 1.26 5.44
C GLY A 34 15.58 0.12 4.45
N LEU A 35 15.03 0.32 3.26
CA LEU A 35 15.01 -0.73 2.24
C LEU A 35 16.28 -0.67 1.41
N PHE A 36 16.80 -1.85 1.05
CA PHE A 36 18.01 -1.91 0.24
C PHE A 36 17.75 -1.69 -1.25
N SER A 37 16.51 -1.86 -1.69
CA SER A 37 16.19 -1.83 -3.10
C SER A 37 14.84 -1.15 -3.31
N GLU A 38 14.74 -0.41 -4.41
CA GLU A 38 13.49 0.24 -4.78
C GLU A 38 12.46 -0.75 -5.33
N GLN A 39 12.89 -1.96 -5.63
CA GLN A 39 12.01 -2.94 -6.25
C GLN A 39 10.81 -3.28 -5.41
N ALA A 40 10.98 -3.32 -4.09
CA ALA A 40 9.87 -3.61 -3.20
C ALA A 40 8.77 -2.57 -3.36
N VAL A 41 9.17 -1.28 -3.42
CA VAL A 41 8.19 -0.20 -3.56
C VAL A 41 7.47 -0.29 -4.90
N TYR A 42 8.20 -0.59 -5.97
CA TYR A 42 7.58 -0.73 -7.28
C TYR A 42 6.61 -1.91 -7.31
N LYS A 43 6.94 -3.01 -6.63
CA LYS A 43 6.04 -4.14 -6.54
C LYS A 43 4.76 -3.77 -5.82
N TRP A 44 4.87 -2.98 -4.75
CA TRP A 44 3.67 -2.50 -4.05
C TRP A 44 2.80 -1.68 -4.98
N GLN A 45 3.41 -0.76 -5.72
CA GLN A 45 2.68 0.13 -6.62
C GLN A 45 1.98 -0.62 -7.75
N ARG A 46 2.57 -1.74 -8.18
CA ARG A 46 1.97 -2.56 -9.23
C ARG A 46 0.93 -3.55 -8.70
N GLY A 47 0.80 -3.64 -7.39
CA GLY A 47 -0.14 -4.57 -6.80
C GLY A 47 0.37 -6.01 -6.79
N GLU A 48 1.67 -6.20 -6.93
CA GLU A 48 2.27 -7.53 -6.92
C GLU A 48 2.51 -8.05 -5.52
N SER A 49 2.67 -7.15 -4.57
CA SER A 49 2.84 -7.51 -3.17
C SER A 49 2.36 -6.35 -2.30
N LEU A 50 2.21 -6.63 -1.03
CA LEU A 50 1.81 -5.61 -0.05
C LEU A 50 2.98 -5.32 0.87
N PRO A 51 3.10 -4.09 1.35
CA PRO A 51 4.08 -3.81 2.39
C PRO A 51 3.72 -4.56 3.66
N THR A 52 4.74 -4.88 4.45
CA THR A 52 4.50 -5.42 5.79
C THR A 52 3.80 -4.36 6.63
N ILE A 53 3.26 -4.80 7.75
CA ILE A 53 2.61 -3.86 8.67
C ILE A 53 3.60 -2.79 9.12
N ASP A 54 4.83 -3.18 9.42
CA ASP A 54 5.84 -2.23 9.84
C ASP A 54 6.12 -1.19 8.76
N ASN A 55 6.24 -1.64 7.52
CA ASN A 55 6.47 -0.72 6.42
C ASN A 55 5.25 0.17 6.17
N LEU A 56 4.07 -0.37 6.39
CA LEU A 56 2.84 0.41 6.23
C LEU A 56 2.77 1.53 7.26
N VAL A 57 3.15 1.24 8.50
CA VAL A 57 3.23 2.27 9.54
C VAL A 57 4.20 3.37 9.13
N ALA A 58 5.37 2.98 8.65
CA ALA A 58 6.38 3.94 8.23
C ALA A 58 5.90 4.78 7.04
N LEU A 59 5.21 4.16 6.09
CA LEU A 59 4.64 4.90 4.96
C LEU A 59 3.61 5.91 5.43
N SER A 60 2.75 5.53 6.37
CA SER A 60 1.74 6.44 6.87
C SER A 60 2.38 7.66 7.52
N GLU A 61 3.46 7.45 8.26
CA GLU A 61 4.19 8.55 8.87
C GLU A 61 4.83 9.45 7.81
N LEU A 62 5.48 8.83 6.83
CA LEU A 62 6.17 9.58 5.80
C LEU A 62 5.20 10.41 4.97
N PHE A 63 4.07 9.82 4.63
CA PHE A 63 3.06 10.50 3.81
C PHE A 63 2.14 11.39 4.62
N GLU A 64 2.20 11.30 5.95
CA GLU A 64 1.32 12.04 6.85
C GLU A 64 -0.15 11.74 6.60
N VAL A 65 -0.44 10.45 6.42
CA VAL A 65 -1.80 9.94 6.28
C VAL A 65 -1.97 8.77 7.23
N THR A 66 -3.19 8.34 7.42
CA THR A 66 -3.43 7.15 8.24
C THR A 66 -3.22 5.90 7.42
N MET A 67 -2.95 4.79 8.12
CA MET A 67 -2.83 3.51 7.44
C MET A 67 -4.14 3.14 6.75
N ASP A 68 -5.24 3.51 7.38
CA ASP A 68 -6.56 3.25 6.85
C ASP A 68 -6.80 3.95 5.50
N GLU A 69 -6.17 5.12 5.33
CA GLU A 69 -6.26 5.82 4.06
C GLU A 69 -5.48 5.11 2.96
N LEU A 70 -4.41 4.42 3.32
CA LEU A 70 -3.57 3.73 2.33
C LEU A 70 -4.14 2.38 1.94
N VAL A 71 -4.65 1.63 2.92
CA VAL A 71 -5.14 0.28 2.67
C VAL A 71 -6.53 0.34 2.08
N GLN A 72 -6.66 -0.12 0.86
CA GLN A 72 -7.94 -0.18 0.18
C GLN A 72 -8.49 -1.59 0.31
N ARG A 73 -9.77 -1.68 0.54
CA ARG A 73 -10.40 -2.97 0.72
C ARG A 73 -11.43 -3.19 -0.38
N ARG A 74 -11.68 -4.45 -0.67
CA ARG A 74 -12.74 -4.78 -1.60
C ARG A 74 -13.63 -5.83 -0.96
N ARG A 75 -14.88 -5.83 -1.38
CA ARG A 75 -15.81 -6.82 -0.90
C ARG A 75 -15.53 -8.14 -1.59
N ILE A 76 -15.55 -9.20 -0.81
CA ILE A 76 -15.38 -10.53 -1.36
C ILE A 76 -16.71 -10.95 -1.96
N GLU A 77 -16.69 -11.33 -3.24
CA GLU A 77 -17.84 -11.91 -3.89
C GLU A 77 -17.97 -13.33 -3.38
N ASP A 78 -19.08 -13.59 -2.74
CA ASP A 78 -19.32 -14.91 -2.20
C ASP A 78 -20.20 -15.68 -3.17
N GLU A 79 -19.58 -16.56 -3.92
CA GLU A 79 -20.30 -17.34 -4.92
C GLU A 79 -21.21 -18.37 -4.30
N TYR A 80 -21.10 -18.58 -3.01
CA TYR A 80 -21.92 -19.57 -2.31
C TYR A 80 -23.18 -18.97 -1.75
N GLN A 81 -23.41 -17.70 -1.98
CA GLN A 81 -24.60 -17.04 -1.47
C GLN A 81 -25.81 -17.19 -2.37
N ARG A 82 -25.70 -18.01 -3.36
CA ARG A 82 -26.81 -18.23 -4.25
C ARG A 82 -27.77 -19.29 -3.75
#